data_ee8cd51a6bd6d156fabd0b6804ecb972
#
_entry.id   ee8cd51a6bd6d156fabd0b6804ecb972
#
_cell.length_a   1.000
_cell.length_b   1.000
_cell.length_c   1.000
_cell.angle_alpha   90.00
_cell.angle_beta   90.00
_cell.angle_gamma   90.00
#
_symmetry.space_group_name_H-M   'P 1'
#
loop_
_entity.id
_entity.type
_entity.pdbx_description
1 polymer ?
#
loop_
_entity_poly.entity_id
_entity_poly.type
_entity_poly.pdbx_seq_one_letter_code
_entity_poly.pdbx_strand_id
1 'polypeptide(L)'
;RRARAVALLLSTPELVEACRQWLPANRYDAVPLEIEAGTGLAQMLESRQNDFDAVVVEQTFLDVQSREQLLSAGLLFPAVIVGEVKGHVDYHPEELHLPADQLAQLGYNIDAAISRFLRQGRADGRQEDTATLAVGTLSRRLQERLGYLGVFYKRDPSRFLGSLAPDERRDLLQSLQRTYRDLLVSYFSDPAAANQALESFVNTAFFSDLPITRTV
;
A
#
# COMPACT_ATOMS: atom_id res chain seq x y z
N ARG A 1 -13.62 -4.62 -15.12
CA ARG A 1 -12.41 -4.93 -14.32
C ARG A 1 -12.85 -5.41 -12.94
N ARG A 2 -12.28 -6.51 -12.47
CA ARG A 2 -12.54 -7.00 -11.11
C ARG A 2 -11.97 -5.99 -10.09
N ALA A 3 -12.74 -5.70 -9.04
CA ALA A 3 -12.26 -4.89 -7.93
C ALA A 3 -11.06 -5.58 -7.26
N ARG A 4 -10.09 -4.79 -6.78
CA ARG A 4 -8.95 -5.30 -6.01
C ARG A 4 -9.40 -5.63 -4.61
N ALA A 5 -9.19 -6.87 -4.18
CA ALA A 5 -9.49 -7.28 -2.81
C ALA A 5 -8.37 -6.80 -1.86
N VAL A 6 -8.73 -5.96 -0.91
CA VAL A 6 -7.80 -5.33 0.04
C VAL A 6 -8.21 -5.68 1.46
N ALA A 7 -7.33 -6.35 2.19
CA ALA A 7 -7.54 -6.59 3.62
C ALA A 7 -7.20 -5.34 4.42
N LEU A 8 -8.09 -4.94 5.32
CA LEU A 8 -7.87 -3.84 6.26
C LEU A 8 -7.62 -4.42 7.66
N LEU A 9 -6.41 -4.28 8.15
CA LEU A 9 -5.92 -4.73 9.46
C LEU A 9 -5.69 -3.50 10.34
N LEU A 10 -6.77 -2.97 10.89
CA LEU A 10 -6.82 -1.69 11.59
C LEU A 10 -7.47 -1.87 12.96
N SER A 11 -7.01 -1.11 13.96
CA SER A 11 -7.39 -1.31 15.36
C SER A 11 -8.76 -0.75 15.72
N THR A 12 -9.26 0.24 14.99
CA THR A 12 -10.51 0.93 15.33
C THR A 12 -11.49 0.97 14.16
N PRO A 13 -12.81 0.89 14.42
CA PRO A 13 -13.83 1.07 13.39
C PRO A 13 -13.74 2.41 12.66
N GLU A 14 -13.36 3.48 13.37
CA GLU A 14 -13.20 4.82 12.83
C GLU A 14 -12.10 4.85 11.76
N LEU A 15 -10.97 4.17 12.02
CA LEU A 15 -9.88 4.08 11.05
C LEU A 15 -10.25 3.22 9.85
N VAL A 16 -11.00 2.14 10.07
CA VAL A 16 -11.57 1.31 8.99
C VAL A 16 -12.44 2.16 8.07
N GLU A 17 -13.35 2.94 8.65
CA GLU A 17 -14.26 3.78 7.86
C GLU A 17 -13.51 4.91 7.14
N ALA A 18 -12.53 5.53 7.80
CA ALA A 18 -11.67 6.54 7.19
C ALA A 18 -10.90 5.97 5.98
N CYS A 19 -10.40 4.74 6.05
CA CYS A 19 -9.77 4.09 4.91
C CYS A 19 -10.76 3.78 3.79
N ARG A 20 -11.95 3.28 4.13
CA ARG A 20 -13.00 2.95 3.15
C ARG A 20 -13.47 4.16 2.36
N GLN A 21 -13.53 5.32 2.98
CA GLN A 21 -13.89 6.57 2.31
C GLN A 21 -13.01 6.85 1.07
N TRP A 22 -11.74 6.44 1.12
CA TRP A 22 -10.76 6.67 0.04
C TRP A 22 -10.56 5.46 -0.88
N LEU A 23 -11.35 4.40 -0.68
CA LEU A 23 -11.33 3.18 -1.48
C LEU A 23 -12.68 2.97 -2.17
N PRO A 24 -12.92 3.59 -3.33
CA PRO A 24 -14.20 3.48 -4.03
C PRO A 24 -14.50 2.03 -4.41
N ALA A 25 -15.73 1.57 -4.10
CA ALA A 25 -16.18 0.19 -4.23
C ALA A 25 -16.13 -0.38 -5.66
N ASN A 26 -16.17 0.48 -6.66
CA ASN A 26 -16.00 0.07 -8.07
C ASN A 26 -14.57 -0.36 -8.42
N ARG A 27 -13.58 -0.08 -7.54
CA ARG A 27 -12.16 -0.42 -7.73
C ARG A 27 -11.60 -1.33 -6.66
N TYR A 28 -12.06 -1.18 -5.44
CA TYR A 28 -11.54 -1.88 -4.27
C TYR A 28 -12.66 -2.59 -3.54
N ASP A 29 -12.42 -3.85 -3.23
CA ASP A 29 -13.21 -4.61 -2.26
C ASP A 29 -12.44 -4.58 -0.94
N ALA A 30 -12.76 -3.60 -0.10
CA ALA A 30 -12.06 -3.35 1.16
C ALA A 30 -12.70 -4.16 2.29
N VAL A 31 -12.04 -5.22 2.71
CA VAL A 31 -12.50 -6.17 3.71
C VAL A 31 -11.79 -5.94 5.04
N PRO A 32 -12.48 -5.42 6.07
CA PRO A 32 -11.89 -5.33 7.40
C PRO A 32 -11.73 -6.74 8.00
N LEU A 33 -10.57 -6.98 8.61
CA LEU A 33 -10.28 -8.20 9.33
C LEU A 33 -10.16 -7.87 10.81
N GLU A 34 -10.98 -8.53 11.62
CA GLU A 34 -10.89 -8.43 13.08
C GLU A 34 -9.84 -9.43 13.58
N ILE A 35 -8.87 -8.93 14.33
CA ILE A 35 -7.87 -9.78 14.98
C ILE A 35 -8.50 -10.30 16.27
N GLU A 36 -8.91 -11.56 16.26
CA GLU A 36 -9.44 -12.21 17.45
C GLU A 36 -8.35 -12.38 18.51
N ALA A 37 -8.73 -12.21 19.78
CA ALA A 37 -7.81 -12.40 20.89
C ALA A 37 -7.25 -13.84 20.87
N GLY A 38 -5.93 -13.97 20.77
CA GLY A 38 -5.23 -15.25 20.71
C GLY A 38 -4.94 -15.79 19.31
N THR A 39 -5.46 -15.14 18.25
CA THR A 39 -5.12 -15.47 16.85
C THR A 39 -4.05 -14.50 16.36
N GLY A 40 -2.91 -15.04 15.95
CA GLY A 40 -1.84 -14.21 15.40
C GLY A 40 -2.20 -13.66 14.01
N LEU A 41 -1.66 -12.48 13.67
CA LEU A 41 -1.82 -11.85 12.35
C LEU A 41 -1.45 -12.80 11.20
N ALA A 42 -0.34 -13.54 11.34
CA ALA A 42 0.11 -14.51 10.33
C ALA A 42 -0.90 -15.64 10.12
N GLN A 43 -1.43 -16.22 11.19
CA GLN A 43 -2.40 -17.31 11.09
C GLN A 43 -3.69 -16.86 10.38
N MET A 44 -4.16 -15.67 10.67
CA MET A 44 -5.35 -15.10 10.03
C MET A 44 -5.14 -14.86 8.54
N LEU A 45 -4.00 -14.29 8.16
CA LEU A 45 -3.67 -14.05 6.75
C LEU A 45 -3.36 -15.33 5.99
N GLU A 46 -2.76 -16.33 6.64
CA GLU A 46 -2.47 -17.64 6.04
C GLU A 46 -3.74 -18.35 5.58
N SER A 47 -4.77 -18.38 6.41
CA SER A 47 -6.05 -19.02 6.09
C SER A 47 -6.78 -18.34 4.91
N ARG A 48 -6.47 -17.09 4.62
CA ARG A 48 -7.11 -16.27 3.59
C ARG A 48 -6.13 -15.67 2.57
N GLN A 49 -4.93 -16.23 2.48
CA GLN A 49 -3.87 -15.68 1.61
C GLN A 49 -4.27 -15.54 0.13
N ASN A 50 -5.22 -16.34 -0.33
CA ASN A 50 -5.71 -16.30 -1.71
C ASN A 50 -6.83 -15.28 -1.94
N ASP A 51 -7.38 -14.68 -0.89
CA ASP A 51 -8.52 -13.79 -0.99
C ASP A 51 -8.10 -12.35 -1.35
N PHE A 52 -6.88 -11.94 -1.00
CA PHE A 52 -6.46 -10.55 -1.07
C PHE A 52 -5.37 -10.29 -2.09
N ASP A 53 -5.43 -9.12 -2.71
CA ASP A 53 -4.44 -8.60 -3.67
C ASP A 53 -3.43 -7.66 -2.98
N ALA A 54 -3.83 -7.04 -1.88
CA ALA A 54 -3.01 -6.15 -1.06
C ALA A 54 -3.54 -6.12 0.38
N VAL A 55 -2.71 -5.62 1.30
CA VAL A 55 -3.07 -5.39 2.70
C VAL A 55 -2.81 -3.93 3.09
N VAL A 56 -3.68 -3.39 3.91
CA VAL A 56 -3.48 -2.13 4.64
C VAL A 56 -3.37 -2.50 6.11
N VAL A 57 -2.23 -2.26 6.69
CA VAL A 57 -1.91 -2.70 8.06
C VAL A 57 -1.57 -1.50 8.92
N GLU A 58 -2.21 -1.39 10.08
CA GLU A 58 -1.80 -0.41 11.07
C GLU A 58 -0.45 -0.81 11.69
N GLN A 59 0.46 0.15 11.76
CA GLN A 59 1.84 -0.08 12.22
C GLN A 59 1.91 -0.78 13.58
N THR A 60 0.94 -0.53 14.46
CA THR A 60 0.87 -1.12 15.80
C THR A 60 0.72 -2.65 15.80
N PHE A 61 0.25 -3.25 14.70
CA PHE A 61 0.15 -4.71 14.56
C PHE A 61 1.44 -5.39 14.07
N LEU A 62 2.43 -4.59 13.65
CA LEU A 62 3.68 -5.08 13.08
C LEU A 62 4.83 -4.99 14.09
N ASP A 63 4.67 -5.66 15.24
CA ASP A 63 5.77 -5.89 16.14
C ASP A 63 6.78 -6.91 15.56
N VAL A 64 7.92 -7.05 16.19
CA VAL A 64 9.01 -7.94 15.75
C VAL A 64 8.50 -9.38 15.57
N GLN A 65 7.70 -9.86 16.53
CA GLN A 65 7.18 -11.22 16.51
C GLN A 65 6.19 -11.45 15.36
N SER A 66 5.24 -10.55 15.17
CA SER A 66 4.26 -10.62 14.08
C SER A 66 4.94 -10.57 12.71
N ARG A 67 5.93 -9.70 12.56
CA ARG A 67 6.74 -9.60 11.36
C ARG A 67 7.47 -10.91 11.06
N GLU A 68 8.18 -11.48 12.03
CA GLU A 68 8.90 -12.74 11.87
C GLU A 68 7.98 -13.88 11.51
N GLN A 69 6.79 -13.96 12.11
CA GLN A 69 5.79 -14.97 11.77
C GLN A 69 5.27 -14.83 10.34
N LEU A 70 5.00 -13.62 9.88
CA LEU A 70 4.59 -13.36 8.49
C LEU A 70 5.66 -13.77 7.49
N LEU A 71 6.91 -13.38 7.74
CA LEU A 71 8.03 -13.69 6.85
C LEU A 71 8.36 -15.19 6.82
N SER A 72 8.37 -15.85 7.98
CA SER A 72 8.64 -17.30 8.08
C SER A 72 7.54 -18.14 7.44
N ALA A 73 6.29 -17.68 7.46
CA ALA A 73 5.17 -18.32 6.78
C ALA A 73 5.12 -18.01 5.27
N GLY A 74 6.05 -17.22 4.74
CA GLY A 74 6.06 -16.81 3.33
C GLY A 74 4.89 -15.90 2.94
N LEU A 75 4.28 -15.22 3.92
CA LEU A 75 3.13 -14.33 3.74
C LEU A 75 3.61 -12.92 3.39
N LEU A 76 3.96 -12.71 2.13
CA LEU A 76 4.36 -11.43 1.60
C LEU A 76 3.23 -10.86 0.71
N PHE A 77 2.62 -9.77 1.15
CA PHE A 77 1.60 -9.05 0.39
C PHE A 77 2.10 -7.67 -0.03
N PRO A 78 1.61 -7.14 -1.16
CA PRO A 78 1.67 -5.70 -1.39
C PRO A 78 1.04 -4.98 -0.21
N ALA A 79 1.79 -4.09 0.45
CA ALA A 79 1.37 -3.53 1.74
C ALA A 79 1.48 -2.01 1.78
N VAL A 80 0.48 -1.40 2.38
CA VAL A 80 0.52 0.00 2.85
C VAL A 80 0.43 -0.02 4.37
N ILE A 81 1.43 0.53 5.02
CA ILE A 81 1.51 0.63 6.48
C ILE A 81 0.96 1.99 6.90
N VAL A 82 -0.09 1.98 7.71
CA VAL A 82 -0.72 3.19 8.24
C VAL A 82 -0.16 3.48 9.62
N GLY A 83 0.49 4.63 9.78
CA GLY A 83 1.10 5.03 11.03
C GLY A 83 2.15 6.12 10.85
N GLU A 84 3.03 6.28 11.82
CA GLU A 84 4.13 7.23 11.75
C GLU A 84 5.19 6.78 10.73
N VAL A 85 5.66 7.73 9.93
CA VAL A 85 6.77 7.50 8.99
C VAL A 85 8.08 7.68 9.76
N LYS A 86 8.74 6.56 10.09
CA LYS A 86 9.94 6.52 10.95
C LYS A 86 11.22 6.11 10.24
N GLY A 87 11.18 5.90 8.95
CA GLY A 87 12.37 5.56 8.16
C GLY A 87 12.85 4.11 8.30
N HIS A 88 12.11 3.23 8.99
CA HIS A 88 12.43 1.81 9.09
C HIS A 88 11.42 0.93 8.36
N VAL A 89 11.78 -0.32 8.18
CA VAL A 89 10.91 -1.33 7.57
C VAL A 89 10.10 -2.01 8.67
N ASP A 90 8.77 -1.91 8.60
CA ASP A 90 7.87 -2.54 9.56
C ASP A 90 7.50 -3.97 9.16
N TYR A 91 7.37 -4.26 7.87
CA TYR A 91 6.97 -5.56 7.35
C TYR A 91 8.01 -6.12 6.37
N HIS A 92 8.15 -5.52 5.19
CA HIS A 92 9.14 -5.92 4.17
C HIS A 92 9.60 -4.71 3.35
N PRO A 93 10.76 -4.77 2.68
CA PRO A 93 11.36 -3.61 2.01
C PRO A 93 10.51 -2.92 0.94
N GLU A 94 9.53 -3.62 0.39
CA GLU A 94 8.65 -3.10 -0.68
C GLU A 94 7.35 -2.47 -0.17
N GLU A 95 7.19 -2.37 1.14
CA GLU A 95 6.05 -1.69 1.76
C GLU A 95 6.05 -0.20 1.48
N LEU A 96 4.87 0.41 1.55
CA LEU A 96 4.69 1.85 1.51
C LEU A 96 4.12 2.34 2.84
N HIS A 97 4.52 3.53 3.26
CA HIS A 97 4.08 4.13 4.51
C HIS A 97 3.15 5.32 4.25
N LEU A 98 2.08 5.42 5.02
CA LEU A 98 1.11 6.48 4.89
C LEU A 98 0.60 6.91 6.28
N PRO A 99 0.80 8.18 6.68
CA PRO A 99 0.20 8.71 7.91
C PRO A 99 -1.33 8.67 7.86
N ALA A 100 -1.96 8.47 9.03
CA ALA A 100 -3.42 8.38 9.14
C ALA A 100 -4.15 9.67 8.74
N ASP A 101 -3.49 10.82 8.74
CA ASP A 101 -4.03 12.10 8.29
C ASP A 101 -3.83 12.36 6.79
N GLN A 102 -3.28 11.38 6.06
CA GLN A 102 -2.98 11.47 4.62
C GLN A 102 -3.69 10.37 3.80
N LEU A 103 -4.77 9.81 4.30
CA LEU A 103 -5.49 8.68 3.69
C LEU A 103 -6.11 8.98 2.32
N ALA A 104 -6.23 10.25 1.93
CA ALA A 104 -6.64 10.61 0.56
C ALA A 104 -5.70 10.02 -0.51
N GLN A 105 -4.47 9.66 -0.15
CA GLN A 105 -3.48 9.02 -1.02
C GLN A 105 -3.54 7.48 -1.00
N LEU A 106 -4.39 6.87 -0.16
CA LEU A 106 -4.38 5.43 0.13
C LEU A 106 -4.52 4.57 -1.14
N GLY A 107 -5.53 4.83 -1.94
CA GLY A 107 -5.75 4.05 -3.16
C GLY A 107 -4.60 4.12 -4.16
N TYR A 108 -3.95 5.27 -4.30
CA TYR A 108 -2.77 5.44 -5.17
C TYR A 108 -1.59 4.63 -4.65
N ASN A 109 -1.38 4.60 -3.33
CA ASN A 109 -0.31 3.81 -2.70
C ASN A 109 -0.58 2.31 -2.75
N ILE A 110 -1.83 1.85 -2.65
CA ILE A 110 -2.19 0.45 -2.90
C ILE A 110 -1.84 0.04 -4.33
N ASP A 111 -2.21 0.84 -5.31
CA ASP A 111 -1.89 0.57 -6.72
C ASP A 111 -0.37 0.53 -6.95
N ALA A 112 0.37 1.40 -6.29
CA ALA A 112 1.83 1.41 -6.34
C ALA A 112 2.45 0.17 -5.69
N ALA A 113 1.97 -0.24 -4.51
CA ALA A 113 2.44 -1.45 -3.83
C ALA A 113 2.21 -2.71 -4.68
N ILE A 114 1.02 -2.87 -5.26
CA ILE A 114 0.74 -3.98 -6.19
C ILE A 114 1.69 -3.93 -7.39
N SER A 115 1.90 -2.75 -7.97
CA SER A 115 2.79 -2.58 -9.13
C SER A 115 4.25 -2.94 -8.81
N ARG A 116 4.73 -2.65 -7.61
CA ARG A 116 6.07 -3.04 -7.14
C ARG A 116 6.23 -4.56 -7.10
N PHE A 117 5.30 -5.25 -6.49
CA PHE A 117 5.33 -6.72 -6.41
C PHE A 117 5.29 -7.40 -7.77
N LEU A 118 4.48 -6.87 -8.69
CA LEU A 118 4.39 -7.40 -10.04
C LEU A 118 5.69 -7.19 -10.84
N ARG A 119 6.48 -6.17 -10.52
CA ARG A 119 7.80 -5.93 -11.14
C ARG A 119 8.86 -6.88 -10.62
N GLN A 120 8.92 -7.08 -9.30
CA GLN A 120 9.91 -7.97 -8.69
C GLN A 120 9.79 -9.40 -9.19
N GLY A 121 8.60 -9.95 -9.25
CA GLY A 121 8.39 -11.31 -9.76
C GLY A 121 8.88 -11.55 -11.20
N ARG A 122 9.29 -10.49 -11.93
CA ARG A 122 9.95 -10.59 -13.23
C ARG A 122 11.47 -10.49 -13.18
N ALA A 123 12.00 -9.75 -12.20
CA ALA A 123 13.45 -9.53 -12.06
C ALA A 123 14.16 -10.75 -11.47
N ASP A 124 13.48 -11.48 -10.59
CA ASP A 124 14.07 -12.54 -9.77
C ASP A 124 14.12 -13.93 -10.40
N GLY A 125 13.99 -14.06 -11.71
CA GLY A 125 14.16 -15.35 -12.41
C GLY A 125 15.56 -16.00 -12.28
N ARG A 126 16.42 -15.56 -11.31
CA ARG A 126 17.81 -15.98 -11.18
C ARG A 126 18.33 -16.31 -9.78
N GLN A 127 17.54 -16.24 -8.71
CA GLN A 127 18.03 -16.61 -7.37
C GLN A 127 17.00 -17.34 -6.53
N GLU A 128 17.32 -18.57 -6.11
CA GLU A 128 16.48 -19.52 -5.41
C GLU A 128 16.51 -19.34 -3.88
N ASP A 129 16.11 -18.18 -3.36
CA ASP A 129 15.81 -18.02 -1.93
C ASP A 129 14.33 -18.20 -1.66
N THR A 130 13.97 -18.79 -0.50
CA THR A 130 12.57 -19.08 -0.12
C THR A 130 11.66 -17.83 -0.19
N ALA A 131 12.20 -16.67 0.16
CA ALA A 131 11.48 -15.39 0.05
C ALA A 131 11.22 -15.01 -1.42
N THR A 132 12.19 -15.25 -2.30
CA THR A 132 12.09 -15.02 -3.75
C THR A 132 11.03 -15.91 -4.39
N LEU A 133 10.93 -17.18 -3.94
CA LEU A 133 9.90 -18.12 -4.38
C LEU A 133 8.49 -17.66 -3.96
N ALA A 134 8.34 -17.16 -2.73
CA ALA A 134 7.08 -16.64 -2.22
C ALA A 134 6.62 -15.40 -3.01
N VAL A 135 7.53 -14.46 -3.30
CA VAL A 135 7.25 -13.27 -4.13
C VAL A 135 6.89 -13.68 -5.55
N GLY A 136 7.61 -14.63 -6.15
CA GLY A 136 7.32 -15.14 -7.49
C GLY A 136 5.95 -15.81 -7.60
N THR A 137 5.57 -16.60 -6.60
CA THR A 137 4.27 -17.27 -6.54
C THR A 137 3.14 -16.25 -6.36
N LEU A 138 3.32 -15.28 -5.47
CA LEU A 138 2.36 -14.21 -5.26
C LEU A 138 2.21 -13.34 -6.51
N SER A 139 3.31 -12.95 -7.14
CA SER A 139 3.30 -12.16 -8.36
C SER A 139 2.55 -12.86 -9.49
N ARG A 140 2.80 -14.16 -9.70
CA ARG A 140 2.06 -14.96 -10.69
C ARG A 140 0.56 -15.00 -10.37
N ARG A 141 0.18 -15.24 -9.12
CA ARG A 141 -1.21 -15.27 -8.68
C ARG A 141 -1.90 -13.92 -8.87
N LEU A 142 -1.21 -12.81 -8.55
CA LEU A 142 -1.73 -11.46 -8.79
C LEU A 142 -1.93 -11.19 -10.28
N GLN A 143 -1.00 -11.65 -11.13
CA GLN A 143 -1.14 -11.55 -12.58
C GLN A 143 -2.38 -12.29 -13.08
N GLU A 144 -2.59 -13.52 -12.63
CA GLU A 144 -3.76 -14.33 -13.00
C GLU A 144 -5.06 -13.68 -12.51
N ARG A 145 -5.12 -13.25 -11.25
CA ARG A 145 -6.32 -12.63 -10.65
C ARG A 145 -6.69 -11.30 -11.29
N LEU A 146 -5.72 -10.47 -11.58
CA LEU A 146 -5.94 -9.13 -12.13
C LEU A 146 -6.11 -9.14 -13.66
N GLY A 147 -6.09 -10.31 -14.30
CA GLY A 147 -6.22 -10.46 -15.74
C GLY A 147 -5.06 -9.82 -16.49
N TYR A 148 -3.86 -9.96 -15.98
CA TYR A 148 -2.74 -9.12 -16.34
C TYR A 148 -1.78 -9.80 -17.30
N LEU A 149 -1.96 -9.56 -18.57
CA LEU A 149 -0.96 -9.81 -19.60
C LEU A 149 -0.37 -8.46 -20.07
N GLY A 150 0.63 -7.98 -19.37
CA GLY A 150 1.60 -7.05 -19.94
C GLY A 150 1.45 -5.55 -19.70
N VAL A 151 0.45 -5.05 -18.97
CA VAL A 151 0.28 -3.58 -18.76
C VAL A 151 0.30 -3.19 -17.29
N PHE A 152 1.47 -3.22 -16.68
CA PHE A 152 1.67 -2.96 -15.23
C PHE A 152 1.41 -1.52 -14.78
N TYR A 153 1.26 -0.59 -15.71
CA TYR A 153 1.24 0.84 -15.44
C TYR A 153 0.07 1.58 -16.08
N LYS A 154 -1.06 0.91 -16.34
CA LYS A 154 -2.21 1.70 -16.74
C LYS A 154 -2.71 2.50 -15.57
N ARG A 155 -2.24 3.74 -15.53
CA ARG A 155 -2.89 4.78 -14.74
C ARG A 155 -4.35 4.85 -15.17
N ASP A 156 -5.24 5.01 -14.22
CA ASP A 156 -6.67 5.12 -14.52
C ASP A 156 -7.04 6.60 -14.71
N PRO A 157 -7.45 7.02 -15.92
CA PRO A 157 -7.81 8.41 -16.18
C PRO A 157 -8.94 8.94 -15.29
N SER A 158 -9.83 8.08 -14.81
CA SER A 158 -10.90 8.50 -13.88
C SER A 158 -10.39 8.98 -12.54
N ARG A 159 -9.13 8.65 -12.20
CA ARG A 159 -8.46 9.04 -10.96
C ARG A 159 -7.40 10.12 -11.15
N PHE A 160 -7.27 10.66 -12.34
CA PHE A 160 -6.41 11.81 -12.57
C PHE A 160 -6.96 13.02 -11.82
N LEU A 161 -6.08 13.85 -11.32
CA LEU A 161 -6.45 15.05 -10.55
C LEU A 161 -7.51 15.89 -11.26
N GLY A 162 -7.43 16.00 -12.58
CA GLY A 162 -8.39 16.71 -13.41
C GLY A 162 -9.77 16.07 -13.48
N SER A 163 -9.87 14.77 -13.21
CA SER A 163 -11.12 13.97 -13.30
C SER A 163 -11.82 13.79 -11.96
N LEU A 164 -11.15 14.16 -10.85
CA LEU A 164 -11.72 14.05 -9.50
C LEU A 164 -12.81 15.10 -9.27
N ALA A 165 -13.81 14.75 -8.44
CA ALA A 165 -14.74 15.71 -7.92
C ALA A 165 -14.01 16.85 -7.17
N PRO A 166 -14.57 18.08 -7.14
CA PRO A 166 -13.90 19.24 -6.52
C PRO A 166 -13.46 19.00 -5.07
N ASP A 167 -14.26 18.32 -4.27
CA ASP A 167 -13.94 18.02 -2.87
C ASP A 167 -12.84 16.97 -2.76
N GLU A 168 -12.93 15.88 -3.52
CA GLU A 168 -11.87 14.85 -3.57
C GLU A 168 -10.53 15.44 -4.03
N ARG A 169 -10.57 16.31 -5.02
CA ARG A 169 -9.37 17.03 -5.52
C ARG A 169 -8.75 17.89 -4.43
N ARG A 170 -9.58 18.66 -3.72
CA ARG A 170 -9.12 19.52 -2.61
C ARG A 170 -8.46 18.68 -1.51
N ASP A 171 -9.12 17.60 -1.10
CA ASP A 171 -8.63 16.73 -0.03
C ASP A 171 -7.33 16.02 -0.43
N LEU A 172 -7.22 15.56 -1.68
CA LEU A 172 -5.98 15.00 -2.21
C LEU A 172 -4.84 16.01 -2.21
N LEU A 173 -5.09 17.24 -2.67
CA LEU A 173 -4.08 18.31 -2.68
C LEU A 173 -3.66 18.70 -1.26
N GLN A 174 -4.58 18.79 -0.32
CA GLN A 174 -4.24 19.03 1.09
C GLN A 174 -3.39 17.89 1.68
N SER A 175 -3.71 16.65 1.36
CA SER A 175 -2.94 15.48 1.78
C SER A 175 -1.50 15.55 1.22
N LEU A 176 -1.35 15.84 -0.07
CA LEU A 176 -0.04 16.02 -0.70
C LEU A 176 0.76 17.19 -0.12
N GLN A 177 0.11 18.28 0.24
CA GLN A 177 0.76 19.42 0.91
C GLN A 177 1.28 19.03 2.30
N ARG A 178 0.53 18.19 3.05
CA ARG A 178 1.00 17.66 4.34
C ARG A 178 2.23 16.78 4.14
N THR A 179 2.18 15.83 3.21
CA THR A 179 3.33 14.97 2.88
C THR A 179 4.56 15.79 2.50
N TYR A 180 4.39 16.81 1.68
CA TYR A 180 5.50 17.69 1.28
C TYR A 180 6.08 18.45 2.46
N ARG A 181 5.23 18.95 3.37
CA ARG A 181 5.69 19.61 4.60
C ARG A 181 6.48 18.65 5.48
N ASP A 182 5.96 17.46 5.71
CA ASP A 182 6.61 16.42 6.52
C ASP A 182 7.96 16.02 5.91
N LEU A 183 8.02 15.90 4.59
CA LEU A 183 9.24 15.63 3.86
C LEU A 183 10.29 16.74 4.08
N LEU A 184 9.91 18.01 4.00
CA LEU A 184 10.83 19.13 4.23
C LEU A 184 11.35 19.15 5.67
N VAL A 185 10.48 18.89 6.64
CA VAL A 185 10.86 18.84 8.06
C VAL A 185 11.82 17.67 8.33
N SER A 186 11.55 16.51 7.76
CA SER A 186 12.36 15.30 7.98
C SER A 186 13.65 15.29 7.18
N TYR A 187 13.77 16.07 6.12
CA TYR A 187 14.89 16.00 5.18
C TYR A 187 16.26 16.13 5.84
N PHE A 188 16.40 16.99 6.84
CA PHE A 188 17.65 17.21 7.54
C PHE A 188 17.79 16.41 8.85
N SER A 189 16.68 15.98 9.44
CA SER A 189 16.66 15.32 10.75
C SER A 189 16.58 13.80 10.65
N ASP A 190 15.85 13.28 9.68
CA ASP A 190 15.64 11.84 9.44
C ASP A 190 15.53 11.57 7.93
N PRO A 191 16.67 11.39 7.25
CA PRO A 191 16.68 11.15 5.80
C PRO A 191 15.91 9.87 5.38
N ALA A 192 15.85 8.86 6.24
CA ALA A 192 15.12 7.63 5.94
C ALA A 192 13.60 7.84 5.97
N ALA A 193 13.09 8.58 6.96
CA ALA A 193 11.69 8.99 7.00
C ALA A 193 11.34 9.91 5.82
N ALA A 194 12.24 10.84 5.46
CA ALA A 194 12.06 11.70 4.28
C ALA A 194 11.94 10.88 2.99
N ASN A 195 12.76 9.83 2.82
CA ASN A 195 12.67 8.96 1.65
C ASN A 195 11.34 8.20 1.59
N GLN A 196 10.84 7.68 2.72
CA GLN A 196 9.53 7.02 2.77
C GLN A 196 8.38 7.98 2.42
N ALA A 197 8.40 9.19 2.93
CA ALA A 197 7.43 10.23 2.59
C ALA A 197 7.52 10.61 1.10
N LEU A 198 8.73 10.73 0.56
CA LEU A 198 8.96 11.00 -0.86
C LEU A 198 8.39 9.89 -1.76
N GLU A 199 8.56 8.63 -1.38
CA GLU A 199 7.99 7.50 -2.13
C GLU A 199 6.47 7.58 -2.21
N SER A 200 5.79 7.81 -1.08
CA SER A 200 4.34 7.99 -1.06
C SER A 200 3.90 9.18 -1.95
N PHE A 201 4.60 10.31 -1.84
CA PHE A 201 4.33 11.50 -2.65
C PHE A 201 4.49 11.23 -4.15
N VAL A 202 5.61 10.63 -4.56
CA VAL A 202 5.90 10.35 -5.98
C VAL A 202 4.90 9.35 -6.55
N ASN A 203 4.53 8.31 -5.80
CA ASN A 203 3.53 7.34 -6.22
C ASN A 203 2.17 8.00 -6.43
N THR A 204 1.75 8.85 -5.48
CA THR A 204 0.49 9.58 -5.60
C THR A 204 0.50 10.53 -6.79
N ALA A 205 1.58 11.29 -6.96
CA ALA A 205 1.73 12.21 -8.08
C ALA A 205 1.68 11.48 -9.44
N PHE A 206 2.36 10.34 -9.55
CA PHE A 206 2.38 9.53 -10.77
C PHE A 206 0.99 8.98 -11.12
N PHE A 207 0.31 8.34 -10.15
CA PHE A 207 -0.98 7.70 -10.40
C PHE A 207 -2.15 8.67 -10.51
N SER A 208 -2.02 9.89 -9.95
CA SER A 208 -3.02 10.96 -10.08
C SER A 208 -2.80 11.89 -11.27
N ASP A 209 -1.73 11.67 -12.05
CA ASP A 209 -1.33 12.56 -13.15
C ASP A 209 -1.12 14.01 -12.70
N LEU A 210 -0.50 14.18 -11.54
CA LEU A 210 -0.20 15.51 -11.02
C LEU A 210 0.93 16.15 -11.85
N PRO A 211 0.72 17.32 -12.48
CA PRO A 211 1.78 17.97 -13.22
C PRO A 211 2.84 18.51 -12.25
N ILE A 212 4.10 18.07 -12.43
CA ILE A 212 5.26 18.44 -11.58
C ILE A 212 5.45 19.96 -11.51
N THR A 213 5.07 20.67 -12.55
CA THR A 213 5.17 22.15 -12.63
C THR A 213 4.19 22.90 -11.72
N ARG A 214 3.23 22.22 -11.11
CA ARG A 214 2.28 22.83 -10.15
C ARG A 214 2.61 22.55 -8.68
N THR A 215 3.73 21.89 -8.43
CA THR A 215 4.12 21.45 -7.08
C THR A 215 5.16 22.36 -6.42
N VAL A 216 5.53 23.47 -7.07
CA VAL A 216 6.46 24.48 -6.54
C VAL A 216 5.71 25.76 -6.28
#